data_52dda43f9322b6225249f430e5014e5b
#
_entry.id   52dda43f9322b6225249f430e5014e5b
#
_cell.length_a   1.000
_cell.length_b   1.000
_cell.length_c   1.000
_cell.angle_alpha   90.00
_cell.angle_beta   90.00
_cell.angle_gamma   90.00
#
_symmetry.space_group_name_H-M   'P 1'
#
loop_
_entity.id
_entity.type
_entity.pdbx_description
1 polymer ?
#
loop_
_entity_poly.entity_id
_entity_poly.type
_entity_poly.pdbx_seq_one_letter_code
_entity_poly.pdbx_strand_id
1 'polypeptide(L)'
;MKRPNIIVYFSDQQRWDTLGCYGQPLSVSPNLDRLAKEGVKFENAFTCQPVCGPARSCLQSGKYATQVNCHRNALALPQDIKTLADYFHESGYETAYVGKWHLASNRSSYTAPFDEENYETRAIPPERRGGYRDYWMAADVLEATSHGYDGYVFDREGKKCEFIGYRADSINNYAINYLHQYDGEKPFFLFISQIEPHHQNDHGRFEAPDGAREKFTGYELPADIPVDKGDWKEHYPDYLGQCHSLDENVGRLVDTLKARGLWANTILLYTS
;
A
#
# COMPACT_ATOMS: atom_id res chain seq x y z
N MET A 1 -30.72 -2.59 -3.18
CA MET A 1 -29.48 -2.16 -3.87
C MET A 1 -28.40 -3.21 -3.62
N LYS A 2 -27.61 -3.56 -4.63
CA LYS A 2 -26.44 -4.45 -4.48
C LYS A 2 -25.39 -3.70 -3.63
N ARG A 3 -24.81 -4.36 -2.62
CA ARG A 3 -23.74 -3.76 -1.81
C ARG A 3 -22.52 -3.52 -2.70
N PRO A 4 -21.82 -2.35 -2.62
CA PRO A 4 -20.66 -2.08 -3.46
C PRO A 4 -19.46 -2.93 -3.04
N ASN A 5 -18.59 -3.24 -3.99
CA ASN A 5 -17.23 -3.68 -3.70
C ASN A 5 -16.43 -2.50 -3.17
N ILE A 6 -15.45 -2.76 -2.33
CA ILE A 6 -14.58 -1.74 -1.74
C ILE A 6 -13.13 -2.09 -2.03
N ILE A 7 -12.39 -1.14 -2.59
CA ILE A 7 -10.94 -1.23 -2.77
C ILE A 7 -10.29 -0.08 -2.01
N VAL A 8 -9.30 -0.38 -1.19
CA VAL A 8 -8.37 0.59 -0.64
C VAL A 8 -7.04 0.38 -1.34
N TYR A 9 -6.56 1.40 -2.05
CA TYR A 9 -5.23 1.45 -2.65
C TYR A 9 -4.35 2.35 -1.78
N PHE A 10 -3.41 1.75 -1.09
CA PHE A 10 -2.58 2.38 -0.06
C PHE A 10 -1.12 2.41 -0.50
N SER A 11 -0.56 3.62 -0.63
CA SER A 11 0.88 3.85 -0.85
C SER A 11 1.62 4.03 0.48
N ASP A 12 2.95 3.91 0.49
CA ASP A 12 3.78 4.11 1.67
C ASP A 12 4.71 5.31 1.46
N GLN A 13 4.65 6.30 2.35
CA GLN A 13 5.50 7.50 2.32
C GLN A 13 5.24 8.47 1.15
N GLN A 14 4.07 8.42 0.51
CA GLN A 14 3.72 9.36 -0.54
C GLN A 14 3.24 10.70 0.02
N ARG A 15 3.84 11.78 -0.45
CA ARG A 15 3.38 13.15 -0.16
C ARG A 15 2.16 13.48 -1.00
N TRP A 16 1.20 14.18 -0.40
CA TRP A 16 -0.03 14.62 -1.07
C TRP A 16 0.26 15.51 -2.28
N ASP A 17 1.27 16.37 -2.21
CA ASP A 17 1.67 17.33 -3.24
C ASP A 17 2.39 16.71 -4.45
N THR A 18 2.53 15.38 -4.50
CA THR A 18 2.96 14.66 -5.71
C THR A 18 1.82 14.42 -6.70
N LEU A 19 0.57 14.70 -6.31
CA LEU A 19 -0.61 14.48 -7.14
C LEU A 19 -1.02 15.79 -7.84
N GLY A 20 -1.35 15.70 -9.14
CA GLY A 20 -1.76 16.85 -9.95
C GLY A 20 -3.03 17.51 -9.41
N CYS A 21 -3.98 16.73 -8.88
CA CYS A 21 -5.19 17.25 -8.26
C CYS A 21 -4.93 18.10 -7.00
N TYR A 22 -3.73 18.02 -6.42
CA TYR A 22 -3.26 18.86 -5.31
C TYR A 22 -2.17 19.87 -5.73
N GLY A 23 -1.94 20.05 -7.04
CA GLY A 23 -1.10 21.15 -7.54
C GLY A 23 0.27 20.72 -8.07
N GLN A 24 0.58 19.42 -8.19
CA GLN A 24 1.81 18.98 -8.87
C GLN A 24 1.78 19.39 -10.35
N PRO A 25 2.75 20.23 -10.82
CA PRO A 25 2.73 20.73 -12.20
C PRO A 25 3.15 19.68 -13.24
N LEU A 26 3.93 18.68 -12.83
CA LEU A 26 4.34 17.58 -13.71
C LEU A 26 3.23 16.53 -13.80
N SER A 27 3.18 15.82 -14.93
CA SER A 27 2.19 14.75 -15.13
C SER A 27 2.58 13.47 -14.39
N VAL A 28 2.59 13.55 -13.04
CA VAL A 28 2.92 12.43 -12.16
C VAL A 28 1.73 11.50 -11.98
N SER A 29 0.50 12.04 -11.90
CA SER A 29 -0.68 11.28 -11.47
C SER A 29 -1.91 11.46 -12.36
N PRO A 30 -1.81 11.29 -13.69
CA PRO A 30 -2.94 11.58 -14.60
C PRO A 30 -4.17 10.69 -14.37
N ASN A 31 -4.01 9.45 -13.92
CA ASN A 31 -5.11 8.54 -13.61
C ASN A 31 -5.83 8.94 -12.32
N LEU A 32 -5.06 9.22 -11.26
CA LEU A 32 -5.61 9.69 -9.98
C LEU A 32 -6.25 11.07 -10.12
N ASP A 33 -5.69 11.97 -10.93
CA ASP A 33 -6.28 13.28 -11.23
C ASP A 33 -7.63 13.16 -11.93
N ARG A 34 -7.77 12.18 -12.84
CA ARG A 34 -9.05 11.87 -13.46
C ARG A 34 -10.05 11.35 -12.43
N LEU A 35 -9.64 10.41 -11.57
CA LEU A 35 -10.50 9.87 -10.51
C LEU A 35 -10.92 10.96 -9.52
N ALA A 36 -10.04 11.89 -9.18
CA ALA A 36 -10.37 13.04 -8.32
C ALA A 36 -11.42 13.96 -8.95
N LYS A 37 -11.43 14.12 -10.28
CA LYS A 37 -12.46 14.89 -11.00
C LYS A 37 -13.80 14.17 -11.08
N GLU A 38 -13.79 12.84 -11.12
CA GLU A 38 -14.99 12.00 -11.23
C GLU A 38 -15.58 11.63 -9.86
N GLY A 39 -14.79 11.77 -8.79
CA GLY A 39 -15.12 11.33 -7.43
C GLY A 39 -15.09 12.43 -6.39
N VAL A 40 -14.56 12.11 -5.22
CA VAL A 40 -14.42 13.03 -4.08
C VAL A 40 -12.95 13.16 -3.71
N LYS A 41 -12.45 14.40 -3.70
CA LYS A 41 -11.12 14.78 -3.22
C LYS A 41 -11.24 15.39 -1.82
N PHE A 42 -10.46 14.88 -0.88
CA PHE A 42 -10.41 15.43 0.49
C PHE A 42 -9.30 16.47 0.58
N GLU A 43 -9.67 17.71 0.85
CA GLU A 43 -8.70 18.83 1.00
C GLU A 43 -7.92 18.75 2.33
N ASN A 44 -8.52 18.16 3.35
CA ASN A 44 -7.94 18.04 4.68
C ASN A 44 -8.06 16.60 5.17
N ALA A 45 -7.01 15.81 4.93
CA ALA A 45 -6.89 14.44 5.45
C ALA A 45 -5.56 14.32 6.21
N PHE A 46 -5.61 13.81 7.43
CA PHE A 46 -4.46 13.71 8.33
C PHE A 46 -4.29 12.28 8.83
N THR A 47 -3.06 11.80 8.83
CA THR A 47 -2.73 10.56 9.53
C THR A 47 -2.55 10.81 11.03
N CYS A 48 -2.97 9.87 11.86
CA CYS A 48 -2.81 9.96 13.32
C CYS A 48 -1.34 9.93 13.74
N GLN A 49 -0.52 9.20 12.98
CA GLN A 49 0.91 9.05 13.24
C GLN A 49 1.62 8.69 11.93
N PRO A 50 2.50 9.55 11.39
CA PRO A 50 3.12 9.36 10.08
C PRO A 50 4.33 8.40 10.12
N VAL A 51 4.11 7.18 10.59
CA VAL A 51 5.07 6.07 10.65
C VAL A 51 4.36 4.80 10.22
N CYS A 52 4.99 3.96 9.41
CA CYS A 52 4.38 2.81 8.72
C CYS A 52 3.49 1.93 9.61
N GLY A 53 4.05 1.26 10.62
CA GLY A 53 3.30 0.36 11.51
C GLY A 53 2.17 1.07 12.27
N PRO A 54 2.45 2.19 12.96
CA PRO A 54 1.43 3.00 13.62
C PRO A 54 0.29 3.44 12.71
N ALA A 55 0.59 4.03 11.53
CA ALA A 55 -0.45 4.45 10.59
C ALA A 55 -1.30 3.28 10.12
N ARG A 56 -0.67 2.14 9.81
CA ARG A 56 -1.37 0.90 9.42
C ARG A 56 -2.25 0.37 10.52
N SER A 57 -1.78 0.36 11.77
CA SER A 57 -2.58 -0.07 12.92
C SER A 57 -3.81 0.81 13.14
N CYS A 58 -3.67 2.14 13.00
CA CYS A 58 -4.78 3.07 13.07
C CYS A 58 -5.80 2.80 11.94
N LEU A 59 -5.32 2.64 10.71
CA LEU A 59 -6.17 2.41 9.55
C LEU A 59 -6.94 1.08 9.65
N GLN A 60 -6.26 0.00 10.06
CA GLN A 60 -6.89 -1.32 10.18
C GLN A 60 -7.86 -1.40 11.37
N SER A 61 -7.58 -0.75 12.48
CA SER A 61 -8.37 -0.88 13.71
C SER A 61 -9.40 0.23 13.93
N GLY A 62 -9.26 1.38 13.26
CA GLY A 62 -10.03 2.59 13.54
C GLY A 62 -9.71 3.22 14.91
N LYS A 63 -8.57 2.87 15.51
CA LYS A 63 -8.13 3.36 16.83
C LYS A 63 -6.78 4.04 16.72
N TYR A 64 -6.46 4.93 17.67
CA TYR A 64 -5.11 5.49 17.75
C TYR A 64 -4.07 4.41 18.06
N ALA A 65 -2.86 4.55 17.49
CA ALA A 65 -1.77 3.60 17.64
C ALA A 65 -1.41 3.32 19.11
N THR A 66 -1.53 4.31 20.00
CA THR A 66 -1.33 4.18 21.44
C THR A 66 -2.41 3.36 22.13
N GLN A 67 -3.64 3.37 21.62
CA GLN A 67 -4.75 2.56 22.16
C GLN A 67 -4.61 1.06 21.84
N VAL A 68 -3.95 0.75 20.71
CA VAL A 68 -3.69 -0.63 20.27
C VAL A 68 -2.25 -1.06 20.51
N ASN A 69 -1.48 -0.27 21.26
CA ASN A 69 -0.07 -0.52 21.58
C ASN A 69 0.87 -0.67 20.35
N CYS A 70 0.50 -0.14 19.22
CA CYS A 70 1.31 -0.15 17.97
C CYS A 70 1.90 1.24 17.68
N HIS A 71 2.47 1.91 18.67
CA HIS A 71 2.93 3.31 18.60
C HIS A 71 4.31 3.49 17.94
N ARG A 72 4.96 2.42 17.51
CA ARG A 72 6.20 2.40 16.71
C ARG A 72 6.24 1.19 15.78
N ASN A 73 7.14 1.20 14.81
CA ASN A 73 7.41 0.02 13.98
C ASN A 73 7.89 -1.16 14.84
N ALA A 74 7.68 -2.36 14.33
CA ALA A 74 7.97 -3.60 15.02
C ALA A 74 7.22 -3.76 16.36
N LEU A 75 5.98 -3.31 16.37
CA LEU A 75 4.95 -3.72 17.34
C LEU A 75 3.77 -4.31 16.55
N ALA A 76 3.52 -5.58 16.75
CA ALA A 76 2.44 -6.29 16.08
C ALA A 76 1.07 -5.79 16.55
N LEU A 77 0.09 -5.81 15.65
CA LEU A 77 -1.30 -5.56 16.01
C LEU A 77 -1.79 -6.68 16.96
N PRO A 78 -2.35 -6.36 18.14
CA PRO A 78 -2.89 -7.37 19.04
C PRO A 78 -4.01 -8.16 18.35
N GLN A 79 -4.05 -9.48 18.58
CA GLN A 79 -4.98 -10.39 17.91
C GLN A 79 -6.44 -10.24 18.37
N ASP A 80 -6.68 -9.64 19.53
CA ASP A 80 -8.01 -9.34 20.07
C ASP A 80 -8.60 -8.04 19.51
N ILE A 81 -7.85 -7.30 18.70
CA ILE A 81 -8.33 -6.07 18.07
C ILE A 81 -9.10 -6.41 16.80
N LYS A 82 -10.37 -6.03 16.79
CA LYS A 82 -11.23 -6.14 15.61
C LYS A 82 -10.81 -5.11 14.55
N THR A 83 -10.63 -5.57 13.31
CA THR A 83 -10.14 -4.77 12.20
C THR A 83 -11.22 -4.46 11.17
N LEU A 84 -10.90 -3.62 10.18
CA LEU A 84 -11.76 -3.38 9.02
C LEU A 84 -12.16 -4.69 8.34
N ALA A 85 -11.22 -5.63 8.14
CA ALA A 85 -11.52 -6.91 7.50
C ALA A 85 -12.53 -7.74 8.30
N ASP A 86 -12.45 -7.73 9.63
CA ASP A 86 -13.43 -8.43 10.46
C ASP A 86 -14.83 -7.82 10.32
N TYR A 87 -14.95 -6.48 10.32
CA TYR A 87 -16.24 -5.81 10.11
C TYR A 87 -16.84 -6.09 8.72
N PHE A 88 -16.01 -6.08 7.68
CA PHE A 88 -16.46 -6.43 6.34
C PHE A 88 -16.84 -7.90 6.23
N HIS A 89 -16.05 -8.80 6.80
CA HIS A 89 -16.37 -10.23 6.81
C HIS A 89 -17.71 -10.51 7.50
N GLU A 90 -17.95 -9.95 8.69
CA GLU A 90 -19.22 -10.07 9.41
C GLU A 90 -20.39 -9.47 8.63
N SER A 91 -20.11 -8.49 7.78
CA SER A 91 -21.10 -7.91 6.86
C SER A 91 -21.28 -8.73 5.58
N GLY A 92 -20.64 -9.92 5.47
CA GLY A 92 -20.79 -10.84 4.35
C GLY A 92 -19.97 -10.49 3.11
N TYR A 93 -18.87 -9.77 3.27
CA TYR A 93 -17.88 -9.52 2.23
C TYR A 93 -16.80 -10.60 2.19
N GLU A 94 -16.26 -10.87 1.01
CA GLU A 94 -14.93 -11.46 0.91
C GLU A 94 -13.88 -10.45 1.32
N THR A 95 -12.81 -10.90 2.02
CA THR A 95 -11.73 -10.06 2.50
C THR A 95 -10.41 -10.45 1.86
N ALA A 96 -9.80 -9.52 1.12
CA ALA A 96 -8.61 -9.74 0.33
C ALA A 96 -7.51 -8.73 0.69
N TYR A 97 -6.26 -9.18 0.79
CA TYR A 97 -5.10 -8.35 1.07
C TYR A 97 -3.94 -8.66 0.14
N VAL A 98 -3.27 -7.61 -0.36
CA VAL A 98 -2.11 -7.71 -1.23
C VAL A 98 -1.04 -6.71 -0.81
N GLY A 99 0.22 -7.14 -0.67
CA GLY A 99 1.38 -6.30 -0.48
C GLY A 99 1.92 -6.23 0.95
N LYS A 100 2.34 -5.04 1.42
CA LYS A 100 3.01 -4.84 2.72
C LYS A 100 2.01 -4.84 3.88
N TRP A 101 2.20 -5.76 4.86
CA TRP A 101 1.37 -5.81 6.07
C TRP A 101 1.91 -4.95 7.21
N HIS A 102 3.13 -5.22 7.65
CA HIS A 102 3.90 -4.50 8.68
C HIS A 102 3.23 -4.42 10.07
N LEU A 103 2.44 -5.43 10.42
CA LEU A 103 1.70 -5.51 11.68
C LEU A 103 1.78 -6.90 12.36
N ALA A 104 2.72 -7.77 11.92
CA ALA A 104 2.83 -9.12 12.47
C ALA A 104 4.05 -9.32 13.38
N SER A 105 5.17 -8.64 13.11
CA SER A 105 6.44 -8.85 13.83
C SER A 105 6.57 -8.00 15.09
N ASN A 106 7.17 -8.57 16.13
CA ASN A 106 7.43 -7.89 17.42
C ASN A 106 8.91 -7.77 17.73
N ARG A 107 9.26 -6.63 18.35
CA ARG A 107 10.52 -6.38 19.07
C ARG A 107 10.24 -5.64 20.36
N SER A 108 10.96 -5.98 21.42
CA SER A 108 10.85 -5.27 22.71
C SER A 108 11.38 -3.82 22.63
N SER A 109 12.37 -3.55 21.76
CA SER A 109 12.88 -2.20 21.47
C SER A 109 13.40 -2.11 20.02
N TYR A 110 13.71 -0.91 19.51
CA TYR A 110 14.29 -0.74 18.17
C TYR A 110 15.62 -1.45 17.96
N THR A 111 16.41 -1.63 19.01
CA THR A 111 17.73 -2.26 18.97
C THR A 111 17.73 -3.71 19.43
N ALA A 112 16.63 -4.20 19.99
CA ALA A 112 16.51 -5.58 20.41
C ALA A 112 16.42 -6.52 19.20
N PRO A 113 16.85 -7.79 19.33
CA PRO A 113 16.47 -8.82 18.39
C PRO A 113 14.95 -8.92 18.27
N PHE A 114 14.44 -9.45 17.17
CA PHE A 114 13.04 -9.82 17.11
C PHE A 114 12.74 -10.91 18.12
N ASP A 115 11.56 -10.83 18.71
CA ASP A 115 10.98 -11.90 19.50
C ASP A 115 10.77 -13.14 18.62
N GLU A 116 10.24 -14.24 19.15
CA GLU A 116 9.90 -15.44 18.37
C GLU A 116 8.93 -15.12 17.23
N GLU A 117 8.14 -14.06 17.37
CA GLU A 117 7.21 -13.51 16.38
C GLU A 117 7.94 -12.58 15.38
N ASN A 118 8.86 -13.14 14.63
CA ASN A 118 9.50 -12.45 13.51
C ASN A 118 8.99 -13.01 12.17
N TYR A 119 8.25 -12.19 11.43
CA TYR A 119 7.68 -12.53 10.13
C TYR A 119 8.26 -11.67 8.98
N GLU A 120 9.35 -10.94 9.19
CA GLU A 120 9.93 -10.07 8.15
C GLU A 120 10.23 -10.82 6.86
N THR A 121 10.72 -12.06 6.96
CA THR A 121 11.08 -12.91 5.81
C THR A 121 10.35 -14.26 5.81
N ARG A 122 9.33 -14.42 6.63
CA ARG A 122 8.53 -15.65 6.77
C ARG A 122 7.04 -15.39 6.51
N ALA A 123 6.31 -16.45 6.19
CA ALA A 123 4.86 -16.38 6.06
C ALA A 123 4.19 -15.94 7.36
N ILE A 124 3.27 -14.99 7.25
CA ILE A 124 2.44 -14.53 8.37
C ILE A 124 1.34 -15.59 8.61
N PRO A 125 1.18 -16.11 9.84
CA PRO A 125 0.15 -17.09 10.12
C PRO A 125 -1.25 -16.44 10.10
N PRO A 126 -2.33 -17.21 9.83
CA PRO A 126 -3.68 -16.67 9.64
C PRO A 126 -4.19 -15.77 10.76
N GLU A 127 -3.90 -16.10 12.02
CA GLU A 127 -4.30 -15.35 13.21
C GLU A 127 -3.63 -13.98 13.33
N ARG A 128 -2.55 -13.72 12.56
CA ARG A 128 -1.82 -12.45 12.50
C ARG A 128 -2.17 -11.60 11.28
N ARG A 129 -3.12 -12.05 10.45
CA ARG A 129 -3.52 -11.36 9.20
C ARG A 129 -4.67 -10.37 9.37
N GLY A 130 -5.03 -10.00 10.62
CA GLY A 130 -6.05 -8.99 10.89
C GLY A 130 -7.39 -9.26 10.19
N GLY A 131 -7.87 -10.51 10.17
CA GLY A 131 -9.18 -10.88 9.65
C GLY A 131 -9.28 -11.02 8.11
N TYR A 132 -8.19 -10.85 7.35
CA TYR A 132 -8.18 -11.13 5.90
C TYR A 132 -8.09 -12.64 5.66
N ARG A 133 -9.14 -13.26 5.08
CA ARG A 133 -9.36 -14.70 5.09
C ARG A 133 -9.46 -15.33 3.72
N ASP A 134 -9.96 -14.59 2.72
CA ASP A 134 -10.36 -15.19 1.44
C ASP A 134 -9.24 -15.13 0.40
N TYR A 135 -8.48 -14.02 0.37
CA TYR A 135 -7.29 -13.87 -0.48
C TYR A 135 -6.16 -13.16 0.26
N TRP A 136 -4.96 -13.70 0.15
CA TRP A 136 -3.77 -13.16 0.80
C TRP A 136 -2.55 -13.35 -0.08
N MET A 137 -1.87 -12.25 -0.46
CA MET A 137 -0.61 -12.24 -1.20
C MET A 137 0.26 -11.13 -0.59
N ALA A 138 0.96 -11.41 0.52
CA ALA A 138 1.61 -10.37 1.30
C ALA A 138 2.90 -10.82 2.00
N ALA A 139 3.71 -9.83 2.38
CA ALA A 139 4.82 -9.95 3.30
C ALA A 139 4.67 -8.94 4.44
N ASP A 140 5.27 -9.22 5.61
CA ASP A 140 5.17 -8.31 6.75
C ASP A 140 5.93 -7.00 6.46
N VAL A 141 7.24 -7.10 6.30
CA VAL A 141 8.08 -5.99 5.83
C VAL A 141 8.46 -6.29 4.39
N LEU A 142 7.66 -5.78 3.44
CA LEU A 142 7.86 -6.08 2.01
C LEU A 142 9.25 -5.68 1.50
N GLU A 143 9.85 -4.66 2.09
CA GLU A 143 11.23 -4.24 1.84
C GLU A 143 12.26 -5.35 2.16
N ALA A 144 12.02 -6.16 3.21
CA ALA A 144 12.91 -7.26 3.58
C ALA A 144 12.81 -8.47 2.66
N THR A 145 11.78 -8.55 1.81
CA THR A 145 11.53 -9.66 0.89
C THR A 145 11.66 -9.27 -0.57
N SER A 146 11.97 -7.99 -0.88
CA SER A 146 11.99 -7.51 -2.26
C SER A 146 12.81 -6.24 -2.43
N HIS A 147 13.29 -6.04 -3.65
CA HIS A 147 13.84 -4.80 -4.19
C HIS A 147 12.98 -4.27 -5.34
N GLY A 148 13.47 -3.26 -6.05
CA GLY A 148 12.69 -2.61 -7.11
C GLY A 148 12.20 -3.56 -8.20
N TYR A 149 12.95 -4.61 -8.53
CA TYR A 149 12.65 -5.48 -9.69
C TYR A 149 12.46 -6.96 -9.39
N ASP A 150 12.71 -7.40 -8.17
CA ASP A 150 12.56 -8.79 -7.78
C ASP A 150 12.13 -8.92 -6.32
N GLY A 151 11.64 -10.09 -5.98
CA GLY A 151 11.28 -10.40 -4.61
C GLY A 151 10.24 -11.49 -4.50
N TYR A 152 9.63 -11.57 -3.33
CA TYR A 152 8.58 -12.53 -3.06
C TYR A 152 7.60 -12.03 -2.01
N VAL A 153 6.42 -12.60 -2.06
CA VAL A 153 5.38 -12.53 -1.03
C VAL A 153 4.96 -13.95 -0.65
N PHE A 154 4.06 -14.06 0.31
CA PHE A 154 3.48 -15.34 0.69
C PHE A 154 1.99 -15.37 0.39
N ASP A 155 1.50 -16.48 -0.14
CA ASP A 155 0.09 -16.72 -0.36
C ASP A 155 -0.66 -17.10 0.93
N ARG A 156 -1.94 -17.39 0.78
CA ARG A 156 -2.81 -17.74 1.92
C ARG A 156 -2.36 -19.02 2.62
N GLU A 157 -1.80 -19.97 1.91
CA GLU A 157 -1.27 -21.24 2.41
C GLU A 157 0.14 -21.11 3.00
N GLY A 158 0.75 -19.91 2.93
CA GLY A 158 2.11 -19.65 3.40
C GLY A 158 3.21 -20.06 2.40
N LYS A 159 2.83 -20.35 1.16
CA LYS A 159 3.79 -20.66 0.09
C LYS A 159 4.47 -19.38 -0.39
N LYS A 160 5.78 -19.43 -0.57
CA LYS A 160 6.57 -18.37 -1.18
C LYS A 160 6.20 -18.22 -2.66
N CYS A 161 5.81 -17.01 -3.07
CA CYS A 161 5.48 -16.63 -4.43
C CYS A 161 6.46 -15.58 -4.92
N GLU A 162 7.41 -15.97 -5.73
CA GLU A 162 8.42 -15.09 -6.32
C GLU A 162 7.82 -14.29 -7.48
N PHE A 163 8.33 -13.08 -7.68
CA PHE A 163 8.03 -12.25 -8.83
C PHE A 163 9.29 -11.69 -9.46
N ILE A 164 9.22 -11.41 -10.76
CA ILE A 164 10.24 -10.74 -11.56
C ILE A 164 9.57 -9.57 -12.27
N GLY A 165 10.25 -8.44 -12.34
CA GLY A 165 9.71 -7.19 -12.86
C GLY A 165 9.47 -6.18 -11.74
N TYR A 166 9.10 -4.97 -12.11
CA TYR A 166 8.98 -3.89 -11.15
C TYR A 166 7.99 -4.24 -10.02
N ARG A 167 8.41 -4.01 -8.77
CA ARG A 167 7.69 -4.48 -7.57
C ARG A 167 6.25 -3.96 -7.50
N ALA A 168 6.02 -2.65 -7.74
CA ALA A 168 4.67 -2.09 -7.71
C ALA A 168 3.76 -2.75 -8.75
N ASP A 169 4.29 -3.06 -9.95
CA ASP A 169 3.54 -3.77 -11.00
C ASP A 169 3.19 -5.19 -10.56
N SER A 170 4.14 -5.88 -9.95
CA SER A 170 3.98 -7.26 -9.48
C SER A 170 2.94 -7.35 -8.36
N ILE A 171 3.00 -6.44 -7.40
CA ILE A 171 1.98 -6.34 -6.33
C ILE A 171 0.60 -6.03 -6.93
N ASN A 172 0.52 -5.10 -7.87
CA ASN A 172 -0.73 -4.79 -8.55
C ASN A 172 -1.27 -5.97 -9.37
N ASN A 173 -0.38 -6.77 -9.99
CA ASN A 173 -0.77 -7.98 -10.73
C ASN A 173 -1.46 -9.01 -9.83
N TYR A 174 -1.04 -9.17 -8.58
CA TYR A 174 -1.75 -10.04 -7.62
C TYR A 174 -3.17 -9.53 -7.34
N ALA A 175 -3.37 -8.21 -7.23
CA ALA A 175 -4.70 -7.64 -7.09
C ALA A 175 -5.56 -7.83 -8.34
N ILE A 176 -4.98 -7.65 -9.53
CA ILE A 176 -5.64 -7.92 -10.82
C ILE A 176 -6.00 -9.40 -10.95
N ASN A 177 -5.11 -10.31 -10.54
CA ASN A 177 -5.38 -11.75 -10.54
C ASN A 177 -6.54 -12.11 -9.60
N TYR A 178 -6.62 -11.49 -8.42
CA TYR A 178 -7.80 -11.62 -7.56
C TYR A 178 -9.07 -11.20 -8.28
N LEU A 179 -9.08 -10.03 -8.93
CA LEU A 179 -10.24 -9.57 -9.68
C LEU A 179 -10.62 -10.52 -10.83
N HIS A 180 -9.67 -11.16 -11.49
CA HIS A 180 -9.94 -12.15 -12.53
C HIS A 180 -10.59 -13.44 -11.98
N GLN A 181 -10.22 -13.85 -10.77
CA GLN A 181 -10.73 -15.04 -10.11
C GLN A 181 -12.06 -14.81 -9.39
N TYR A 182 -12.40 -13.54 -9.11
CA TYR A 182 -13.61 -13.17 -8.37
C TYR A 182 -14.88 -13.62 -9.11
N ASP A 183 -15.73 -14.40 -8.45
CA ASP A 183 -16.93 -15.03 -9.02
C ASP A 183 -18.18 -14.13 -8.99
N GLY A 184 -18.19 -13.10 -8.18
CA GLY A 184 -19.31 -12.15 -8.07
C GLY A 184 -20.40 -12.56 -7.10
N GLU A 185 -20.24 -13.65 -6.33
CA GLU A 185 -21.27 -14.15 -5.39
C GLU A 185 -21.46 -13.20 -4.20
N LYS A 186 -20.36 -12.75 -3.61
CA LYS A 186 -20.34 -11.81 -2.48
C LYS A 186 -19.62 -10.52 -2.86
N PRO A 187 -19.98 -9.35 -2.29
CA PRO A 187 -19.14 -8.17 -2.45
C PRO A 187 -17.79 -8.41 -1.81
N PHE A 188 -16.74 -7.75 -2.31
CA PHE A 188 -15.39 -7.87 -1.75
C PHE A 188 -14.89 -6.58 -1.10
N PHE A 189 -14.04 -6.74 -0.10
CA PHE A 189 -13.16 -5.73 0.46
C PHE A 189 -11.71 -6.12 0.14
N LEU A 190 -11.09 -5.39 -0.78
CA LEU A 190 -9.71 -5.60 -1.23
C LEU A 190 -8.83 -4.46 -0.73
N PHE A 191 -7.80 -4.79 0.04
CA PHE A 191 -6.77 -3.85 0.49
C PHE A 191 -5.48 -4.10 -0.29
N ILE A 192 -5.07 -3.14 -1.12
CA ILE A 192 -3.83 -3.16 -1.89
C ILE A 192 -2.84 -2.23 -1.21
N SER A 193 -1.77 -2.77 -0.71
CA SER A 193 -0.77 -2.07 0.10
C SER A 193 0.58 -2.08 -0.62
N GLN A 194 0.83 -1.06 -1.39
CA GLN A 194 2.12 -0.83 -2.04
C GLN A 194 3.18 -0.43 -1.02
N ILE A 195 4.45 -0.63 -1.36
CA ILE A 195 5.55 -0.05 -0.59
C ILE A 195 6.06 1.24 -1.24
N GLU A 196 5.90 1.38 -2.54
CA GLU A 196 6.27 2.63 -3.24
C GLU A 196 5.40 3.80 -2.74
N PRO A 197 5.94 5.01 -2.71
CA PRO A 197 7.31 5.44 -3.07
C PRO A 197 8.30 5.41 -1.90
N HIS A 198 8.25 4.42 -1.02
CA HIS A 198 9.15 4.28 0.12
C HIS A 198 10.62 4.13 -0.34
N HIS A 199 11.53 4.75 0.41
CA HIS A 199 12.96 4.61 0.22
C HIS A 199 13.41 3.16 0.45
N GLN A 200 14.26 2.60 -0.42
CA GLN A 200 14.87 1.28 -0.21
C GLN A 200 16.07 1.43 0.72
N ASN A 201 15.88 1.16 2.01
CA ASN A 201 16.85 1.53 3.06
C ASN A 201 18.19 0.81 2.95
N ASP A 202 18.19 -0.46 2.57
CA ASP A 202 19.41 -1.26 2.41
C ASP A 202 20.23 -0.85 1.18
N HIS A 203 19.60 -0.28 0.16
CA HIS A 203 20.25 0.30 -1.01
C HIS A 203 20.53 1.81 -0.88
N GLY A 204 19.98 2.46 0.15
CA GLY A 204 20.21 3.90 0.41
C GLY A 204 19.65 4.81 -0.68
N ARG A 205 18.58 4.40 -1.40
CA ARG A 205 18.02 5.15 -2.54
C ARG A 205 16.53 4.85 -2.75
N PHE A 206 15.89 5.70 -3.56
CA PHE A 206 14.59 5.37 -4.16
C PHE A 206 14.81 4.55 -5.44
N GLU A 207 14.02 3.53 -5.65
CA GLU A 207 14.14 2.62 -6.80
C GLU A 207 12.94 2.80 -7.74
N ALA A 208 13.01 3.83 -8.59
CA ALA A 208 12.01 4.07 -9.63
C ALA A 208 12.11 3.05 -10.77
N PRO A 209 11.05 2.87 -11.58
CA PRO A 209 11.16 2.13 -12.83
C PRO A 209 12.21 2.72 -13.77
N ASP A 210 12.87 1.87 -14.55
CA ASP A 210 13.86 2.29 -15.53
C ASP A 210 13.32 3.37 -16.47
N GLY A 211 14.06 4.47 -16.64
CA GLY A 211 13.67 5.61 -17.47
C GLY A 211 12.61 6.53 -16.85
N ALA A 212 12.14 6.26 -15.63
CA ALA A 212 11.18 7.15 -14.96
C ALA A 212 11.83 8.42 -14.44
N ARG A 213 13.08 8.34 -13.96
CA ARG A 213 13.84 9.47 -13.42
C ARG A 213 13.91 10.63 -14.42
N GLU A 214 14.20 10.33 -15.68
CA GLU A 214 14.39 11.32 -16.74
C GLU A 214 13.14 12.12 -17.07
N LYS A 215 11.97 11.53 -16.82
CA LYS A 215 10.66 12.20 -17.02
C LYS A 215 10.42 13.33 -16.03
N PHE A 216 11.07 13.29 -14.86
CA PHE A 216 10.75 14.18 -13.73
C PHE A 216 11.92 15.07 -13.28
N THR A 217 12.91 15.31 -14.15
CA THR A 217 14.05 16.19 -13.86
C THR A 217 13.68 17.68 -13.79
N GLY A 218 12.54 18.08 -14.36
CA GLY A 218 12.02 19.46 -14.34
C GLY A 218 11.12 19.78 -13.13
N TYR A 219 11.30 19.09 -12.01
CA TYR A 219 10.48 19.26 -10.81
C TYR A 219 10.70 20.60 -10.11
N GLU A 220 9.66 21.06 -9.43
CA GLU A 220 9.73 22.12 -8.44
C GLU A 220 9.79 21.50 -7.04
N LEU A 221 10.71 22.02 -6.21
CA LEU A 221 10.85 21.51 -4.84
C LEU A 221 9.68 22.03 -3.99
N PRO A 222 8.98 21.15 -3.22
CA PRO A 222 7.98 21.59 -2.27
C PRO A 222 8.52 22.62 -1.29
N ALA A 223 7.74 23.66 -0.99
CA ALA A 223 8.17 24.82 -0.23
C ALA A 223 8.60 24.51 1.23
N ASP A 224 8.16 23.39 1.77
CA ASP A 224 8.51 22.90 3.11
C ASP A 224 9.80 22.09 3.15
N ILE A 225 10.40 21.77 2.00
CA ILE A 225 11.68 21.07 1.92
C ILE A 225 12.82 22.08 1.90
N PRO A 226 13.75 22.04 2.89
CA PRO A 226 14.90 22.94 2.92
C PRO A 226 15.81 22.73 1.70
N VAL A 227 16.07 23.80 0.95
CA VAL A 227 16.86 23.73 -0.31
C VAL A 227 18.35 23.43 -0.07
N ASP A 228 18.84 23.66 1.14
CA ASP A 228 20.24 23.50 1.57
C ASP A 228 20.50 22.22 2.37
N LYS A 229 19.49 21.38 2.57
CA LYS A 229 19.60 20.17 3.40
C LYS A 229 19.02 18.94 2.70
N GLY A 230 19.56 17.78 3.10
CA GLY A 230 19.13 16.48 2.57
C GLY A 230 19.67 16.19 1.17
N ASP A 231 19.16 15.11 0.60
CA ASP A 231 19.64 14.50 -0.65
C ASP A 231 18.60 14.56 -1.78
N TRP A 232 17.59 15.41 -1.63
CA TRP A 232 16.46 15.53 -2.57
C TRP A 232 16.89 15.81 -4.02
N LYS A 233 18.01 16.52 -4.24
CA LYS A 233 18.55 16.78 -5.59
C LYS A 233 18.89 15.50 -6.33
N GLU A 234 19.35 14.51 -5.58
CA GLU A 234 19.69 13.20 -6.12
C GLU A 234 18.45 12.32 -6.29
N HIS A 235 17.54 12.33 -5.33
CA HIS A 235 16.52 11.30 -5.18
C HIS A 235 15.09 11.72 -5.59
N TYR A 236 14.77 13.02 -5.61
CA TYR A 236 13.39 13.46 -5.84
C TYR A 236 12.82 13.06 -7.21
N PRO A 237 13.58 13.04 -8.32
CA PRO A 237 13.09 12.51 -9.59
C PRO A 237 12.70 11.02 -9.53
N ASP A 238 13.47 10.20 -8.81
CA ASP A 238 13.14 8.78 -8.61
C ASP A 238 11.89 8.62 -7.74
N TYR A 239 11.76 9.43 -6.70
CA TYR A 239 10.56 9.48 -5.86
C TYR A 239 9.30 9.79 -6.68
N LEU A 240 9.37 10.82 -7.56
CA LEU A 240 8.27 11.13 -8.47
C LEU A 240 8.03 10.00 -9.49
N GLY A 241 9.09 9.34 -9.96
CA GLY A 241 9.00 8.17 -10.83
C GLY A 241 8.25 7.01 -10.18
N GLN A 242 8.49 6.75 -8.89
CA GLN A 242 7.74 5.76 -8.13
C GLN A 242 6.27 6.16 -7.96
N CYS A 243 5.99 7.44 -7.66
CA CYS A 243 4.62 7.96 -7.58
C CYS A 243 3.87 7.78 -8.91
N HIS A 244 4.55 8.03 -10.04
CA HIS A 244 3.99 7.83 -11.37
C HIS A 244 3.67 6.36 -11.66
N SER A 245 4.55 5.44 -11.26
CA SER A 245 4.28 4.01 -11.40
C SER A 245 3.05 3.56 -10.61
N LEU A 246 2.83 4.10 -9.40
CA LEU A 246 1.60 3.84 -8.64
C LEU A 246 0.35 4.32 -9.39
N ASP A 247 0.41 5.50 -9.99
CA ASP A 247 -0.68 6.05 -10.79
C ASP A 247 -1.00 5.18 -12.02
N GLU A 248 0.03 4.73 -12.75
CA GLU A 248 -0.15 3.79 -13.86
C GLU A 248 -0.82 2.48 -13.39
N ASN A 249 -0.43 1.97 -12.24
CA ASN A 249 -1.00 0.78 -11.65
C ASN A 249 -2.45 0.97 -11.21
N VAL A 250 -2.82 2.13 -10.69
CA VAL A 250 -4.23 2.49 -10.44
C VAL A 250 -5.01 2.51 -11.75
N GLY A 251 -4.44 3.07 -12.84
CA GLY A 251 -5.04 3.03 -14.16
C GLY A 251 -5.34 1.60 -14.63
N ARG A 252 -4.36 0.70 -14.56
CA ARG A 252 -4.50 -0.73 -14.91
C ARG A 252 -5.59 -1.44 -14.09
N LEU A 253 -5.66 -1.15 -12.78
CA LEU A 253 -6.68 -1.69 -11.89
C LEU A 253 -8.09 -1.24 -12.30
N VAL A 254 -8.26 0.06 -12.58
CA VAL A 254 -9.53 0.64 -13.05
C VAL A 254 -9.97 0.03 -14.38
N ASP A 255 -9.05 -0.13 -15.32
CA ASP A 255 -9.33 -0.74 -16.62
C ASP A 255 -9.75 -2.21 -16.47
N THR A 256 -9.13 -2.95 -15.56
CA THR A 256 -9.54 -4.32 -15.20
C THR A 256 -10.95 -4.34 -14.62
N LEU A 257 -11.28 -3.44 -13.68
CA LEU A 257 -12.63 -3.34 -13.10
C LEU A 257 -13.67 -3.02 -14.16
N LYS A 258 -13.37 -2.14 -15.12
CA LYS A 258 -14.24 -1.81 -16.26
C LYS A 258 -14.43 -3.02 -17.18
N ALA A 259 -13.36 -3.69 -17.56
CA ALA A 259 -13.38 -4.87 -18.41
C ALA A 259 -14.19 -6.04 -17.78
N ARG A 260 -14.14 -6.15 -16.45
CA ARG A 260 -14.92 -7.14 -15.68
C ARG A 260 -16.36 -6.70 -15.37
N GLY A 261 -16.77 -5.49 -15.78
CA GLY A 261 -18.11 -4.95 -15.46
C GLY A 261 -18.32 -4.64 -13.96
N LEU A 262 -17.24 -4.50 -13.20
CA LEU A 262 -17.28 -4.29 -11.75
C LEU A 262 -17.23 -2.81 -11.36
N TRP A 263 -16.74 -1.93 -12.24
CA TRP A 263 -16.47 -0.53 -11.95
C TRP A 263 -17.68 0.23 -11.39
N ALA A 264 -18.85 0.09 -12.01
CA ALA A 264 -20.05 0.81 -11.61
C ALA A 264 -20.60 0.46 -10.21
N ASN A 265 -20.12 -0.66 -9.61
CA ASN A 265 -20.49 -1.10 -8.27
C ASN A 265 -19.25 -1.22 -7.36
N THR A 266 -18.20 -0.44 -7.60
CA THR A 266 -16.97 -0.47 -6.79
C THR A 266 -16.64 0.92 -6.29
N ILE A 267 -16.34 1.04 -5.00
CA ILE A 267 -15.76 2.23 -4.39
C ILE A 267 -14.24 1.99 -4.34
N LEU A 268 -13.48 2.90 -4.94
CA LEU A 268 -12.01 2.91 -4.89
C LEU A 268 -11.56 4.11 -4.06
N LEU A 269 -10.85 3.83 -2.96
CA LEU A 269 -10.17 4.83 -2.13
C LEU A 269 -8.67 4.76 -2.38
N TYR A 270 -8.07 5.93 -2.65
CA TYR A 270 -6.61 6.09 -2.69
C TYR A 270 -6.14 6.89 -1.49
N THR A 271 -5.09 6.41 -0.79
CA THR A 271 -4.49 7.10 0.34
C THR A 271 -3.06 6.62 0.60
N SER A 272 -2.36 7.33 1.48
CA SER A 272 -0.98 7.00 1.87
C SER A 272 -0.84 6.97 3.39
#